data_152705839e5aa405fbae75fcee552aaa
#
_entry.id   152705839e5aa405fbae75fcee552aaa
#
_cell.length_a   1.000
_cell.length_b   1.000
_cell.length_c   1.000
_cell.angle_alpha   90.00
_cell.angle_beta   90.00
_cell.angle_gamma   90.00
#
_symmetry.space_group_name_H-M   'P 1'
#
loop_
_entity.id
_entity.type
_entity.pdbx_description
1 polymer ?
#
loop_
_entity_poly.entity_id
_entity_poly.type
_entity_poly.pdbx_seq_one_letter_code
_entity_poly.pdbx_strand_id
1 'polypeptide(L)'
;MENINEEKVTIDFSNPPLSYSYDENGIFTQTEICSPDPLESEIKGEAVWLIPANATLIEPPAAVEKHVRVFKNGAWAQVEDNRGVKYWLPGDDWQTEPREMKDLGALPDEALLERPEKSLEELKADKVFQIDAETSAAILAGFEYTIDGTSYHFSYDSFDQQNFSDTANMCQLALAGTPGLPTSVVWNSYLHDGTLVQQTFDAQSFLALYTSGAMQHKVTQMTVGGQRKAKVWAAQTKEEIEVI
;
A
#
# COMPACT_ATOMS: atom_id res chain seq x y z
N MET A 1 93.61 19.33 10.14
CA MET A 1 92.14 19.57 9.83
C MET A 1 91.68 18.46 8.90
N GLU A 2 91.12 17.42 9.45
CA GLU A 2 90.51 16.35 8.65
C GLU A 2 89.21 16.85 8.07
N ASN A 3 89.10 16.87 6.74
CA ASN A 3 87.85 17.09 6.03
C ASN A 3 86.98 15.83 6.21
N ILE A 4 86.05 15.91 7.13
CA ILE A 4 85.01 14.94 7.21
C ILE A 4 84.08 15.23 6.02
N ASN A 5 84.23 14.44 4.94
CA ASN A 5 83.27 14.38 3.84
C ASN A 5 81.99 13.71 4.38
N GLU A 6 81.05 14.48 4.83
CA GLU A 6 79.67 13.92 5.08
C GLU A 6 79.11 13.48 3.75
N GLU A 7 79.05 12.15 3.48
CA GLU A 7 78.30 11.59 2.37
C GLU A 7 76.84 11.95 2.59
N LYS A 8 76.33 12.87 1.80
CA LYS A 8 74.96 13.30 1.85
C LYS A 8 74.13 12.09 1.35
N VAL A 9 73.49 11.34 2.25
CA VAL A 9 72.60 10.27 1.91
C VAL A 9 71.48 10.83 1.05
N THR A 10 71.44 10.40 -0.21
CA THR A 10 70.33 10.79 -1.12
C THR A 10 69.15 9.84 -0.86
N ILE A 11 68.10 10.35 -0.25
CA ILE A 11 66.90 9.59 0.06
C ILE A 11 66.04 9.46 -1.20
N ASP A 12 65.63 8.27 -1.55
CA ASP A 12 64.79 7.96 -2.72
C ASP A 12 63.31 7.97 -2.36
N PHE A 13 62.58 8.94 -2.95
CA PHE A 13 61.11 9.05 -2.80
C PHE A 13 60.35 8.62 -4.05
N SER A 14 60.97 7.81 -4.92
CA SER A 14 60.32 7.41 -6.21
C SER A 14 59.17 6.45 -6.07
N ASN A 15 59.02 5.75 -4.95
CA ASN A 15 58.00 4.73 -4.72
C ASN A 15 57.12 5.03 -3.50
N PRO A 16 56.23 6.04 -3.57
CA PRO A 16 55.33 6.35 -2.47
C PRO A 16 54.30 5.21 -2.27
N PRO A 17 54.07 4.79 -1.03
CA PRO A 17 53.03 3.83 -0.74
C PRO A 17 51.61 4.42 -0.91
N LEU A 18 50.64 3.57 -1.12
CA LEU A 18 49.23 3.96 -1.07
C LEU A 18 48.74 3.89 0.37
N SER A 19 47.95 4.88 0.76
CA SER A 19 47.16 4.88 1.99
C SER A 19 45.67 4.68 1.65
N TYR A 20 44.98 4.01 2.53
CA TYR A 20 43.56 3.69 2.40
C TYR A 20 42.82 4.32 3.56
N SER A 21 42.05 5.36 3.24
CA SER A 21 41.32 6.16 4.21
C SER A 21 39.96 5.56 4.55
N TYR A 22 39.51 5.80 5.77
CA TYR A 22 38.21 5.37 6.25
C TYR A 22 37.54 6.48 7.09
N ASP A 23 36.20 6.42 7.18
CA ASP A 23 35.40 7.36 7.97
C ASP A 23 35.43 7.05 9.48
N GLU A 24 34.66 7.78 10.25
CA GLU A 24 34.50 7.61 11.71
C GLU A 24 33.98 6.22 12.11
N ASN A 25 33.26 5.54 11.20
CA ASN A 25 32.74 4.20 11.37
C ASN A 25 33.69 3.13 10.86
N GLY A 26 34.86 3.52 10.35
CA GLY A 26 35.83 2.64 9.75
C GLY A 26 35.56 2.27 8.29
N ILE A 27 34.51 2.83 7.66
CA ILE A 27 34.13 2.50 6.28
C ILE A 27 35.14 3.14 5.31
N PHE A 28 35.67 2.32 4.39
CA PHE A 28 36.57 2.77 3.35
C PHE A 28 35.98 3.95 2.55
N THR A 29 36.80 4.98 2.37
CA THR A 29 36.40 6.18 1.61
C THR A 29 37.19 6.33 0.31
N GLN A 30 38.52 6.31 0.39
CA GLN A 30 39.36 6.58 -0.76
C GLN A 30 40.78 5.98 -0.61
N THR A 31 41.50 5.96 -1.73
CA THR A 31 42.93 5.59 -1.81
C THR A 31 43.70 6.81 -2.20
N GLU A 32 44.81 7.08 -1.52
CA GLU A 32 45.68 8.22 -1.78
C GLU A 32 47.15 7.80 -1.79
N ILE A 33 47.97 8.52 -2.53
CA ILE A 33 49.42 8.38 -2.52
C ILE A 33 49.96 9.15 -1.30
N CYS A 34 50.77 8.49 -0.47
CA CYS A 34 51.35 9.12 0.69
C CYS A 34 52.37 10.20 0.27
N SER A 35 52.31 11.36 0.94
CA SER A 35 53.31 12.39 0.79
C SER A 35 54.57 12.09 1.61
N PRO A 36 55.79 12.45 1.16
CA PRO A 36 56.98 12.25 1.95
C PRO A 36 56.98 13.14 3.19
N ASP A 37 57.60 12.66 4.26
CA ASP A 37 57.99 13.45 5.41
C ASP A 37 59.51 13.80 5.29
N PRO A 38 59.90 14.97 4.76
CA PRO A 38 61.29 15.27 4.52
C PRO A 38 62.12 15.35 5.82
N LEU A 39 61.50 15.82 6.91
CA LEU A 39 62.19 16.00 8.17
C LEU A 39 62.51 14.66 8.84
N GLU A 40 61.51 13.82 8.98
CA GLU A 40 61.74 12.47 9.55
C GLU A 40 62.59 11.59 8.65
N SER A 41 62.51 11.76 7.34
CA SER A 41 63.35 11.05 6.39
C SER A 41 64.83 11.44 6.53
N GLU A 42 65.15 12.72 6.72
CA GLU A 42 66.51 13.21 6.95
C GLU A 42 67.09 12.65 8.29
N ILE A 43 66.21 12.64 9.34
CA ILE A 43 66.62 12.09 10.65
C ILE A 43 66.92 10.60 10.58
N LYS A 44 66.12 9.84 9.83
CA LYS A 44 66.25 8.36 9.74
C LYS A 44 67.21 7.89 8.65
N GLY A 45 67.53 8.77 7.69
CA GLY A 45 68.33 8.40 6.52
C GLY A 45 67.64 7.51 5.52
N GLU A 46 66.32 7.39 5.60
CA GLU A 46 65.46 6.60 4.70
C GLU A 46 64.14 7.32 4.42
N ALA A 47 63.42 6.94 3.36
CA ALA A 47 62.15 7.57 3.02
C ALA A 47 61.08 7.25 4.08
N VAL A 48 60.54 8.28 4.70
CA VAL A 48 59.39 8.22 5.60
C VAL A 48 58.20 8.90 4.97
N TRP A 49 57.06 8.31 5.14
CA TRP A 49 55.83 8.76 4.49
C TRP A 49 54.78 9.20 5.52
N LEU A 50 54.10 10.28 5.21
CA LEU A 50 52.96 10.78 6.00
C LEU A 50 51.72 9.94 5.72
N ILE A 51 51.23 9.25 6.75
CA ILE A 51 49.97 8.52 6.67
C ILE A 51 48.89 9.46 7.21
N PRO A 52 47.82 9.77 6.42
CA PRO A 52 46.73 10.60 6.88
C PRO A 52 46.02 10.03 8.14
N ALA A 53 45.40 10.92 8.91
CA ALA A 53 44.54 10.48 10.00
C ALA A 53 43.40 9.62 9.42
N ASN A 54 42.97 8.57 10.15
CA ASN A 54 41.98 7.60 9.71
C ASN A 54 42.33 6.91 8.37
N ALA A 55 43.62 6.59 8.22
CA ALA A 55 44.13 5.82 7.09
C ALA A 55 45.08 4.70 7.54
N THR A 56 45.29 3.74 6.69
CA THR A 56 46.20 2.62 6.87
C THR A 56 46.93 2.30 5.57
N LEU A 57 48.10 1.64 5.67
CA LEU A 57 48.80 1.10 4.50
C LEU A 57 48.33 -0.32 4.11
N ILE A 58 47.45 -0.91 4.89
CA ILE A 58 46.90 -2.23 4.60
C ILE A 58 45.83 -2.06 3.50
N GLU A 59 46.05 -2.76 2.38
CA GLU A 59 45.13 -2.73 1.25
C GLU A 59 43.79 -3.39 1.62
N PRO A 60 42.64 -2.73 1.34
CA PRO A 60 41.35 -3.33 1.56
C PRO A 60 41.06 -4.45 0.53
N PRO A 61 40.27 -5.47 0.88
CA PRO A 61 39.87 -6.49 -0.06
C PRO A 61 39.09 -5.89 -1.24
N ALA A 62 38.98 -6.64 -2.34
CA ALA A 62 38.17 -6.24 -3.49
C ALA A 62 36.74 -5.92 -3.07
N ALA A 63 36.12 -4.93 -3.74
CA ALA A 63 34.73 -4.57 -3.46
C ALA A 63 33.78 -5.73 -3.80
N VAL A 64 32.81 -5.98 -2.92
CA VAL A 64 31.74 -6.94 -3.13
C VAL A 64 30.43 -6.22 -3.13
N GLU A 65 29.51 -6.62 -4.02
CA GLU A 65 28.18 -6.02 -4.10
C GLU A 65 27.45 -6.14 -2.77
N LYS A 66 26.73 -5.08 -2.39
CA LYS A 66 26.01 -4.96 -1.11
C LYS A 66 26.88 -5.16 0.14
N HIS A 67 28.18 -4.93 0.04
CA HIS A 67 29.10 -4.94 1.18
C HIS A 67 29.91 -3.65 1.20
N VAL A 68 30.25 -3.22 2.39
CA VAL A 68 31.24 -2.16 2.64
C VAL A 68 32.48 -2.76 3.28
N ARG A 69 33.62 -2.15 3.01
CA ARG A 69 34.90 -2.52 3.62
C ARG A 69 35.07 -1.69 4.88
N VAL A 70 35.17 -2.34 6.02
CA VAL A 70 35.29 -1.68 7.33
C VAL A 70 36.65 -2.01 7.95
N PHE A 71 37.43 -1.00 8.29
CA PHE A 71 38.70 -1.13 9.02
C PHE A 71 38.45 -1.10 10.52
N LYS A 72 38.72 -2.21 11.20
CA LYS A 72 38.54 -2.32 12.65
C LYS A 72 39.60 -3.26 13.26
N ASN A 73 40.13 -2.88 14.42
CA ASN A 73 41.12 -3.68 15.12
C ASN A 73 42.36 -4.02 14.28
N GLY A 74 42.76 -3.12 13.39
CA GLY A 74 43.94 -3.30 12.56
C GLY A 74 43.77 -4.15 11.30
N ALA A 75 42.57 -4.50 10.92
CA ALA A 75 42.28 -5.29 9.72
C ALA A 75 41.01 -4.80 9.00
N TRP A 76 40.92 -5.07 7.69
CA TRP A 76 39.74 -4.86 6.90
C TRP A 76 38.81 -6.07 7.00
N ALA A 77 37.53 -5.81 7.13
CA ALA A 77 36.46 -6.79 7.01
C ALA A 77 35.44 -6.33 5.97
N GLN A 78 34.82 -7.25 5.27
CA GLN A 78 33.65 -6.99 4.46
C GLN A 78 32.39 -7.18 5.32
N VAL A 79 31.54 -6.15 5.36
CA VAL A 79 30.30 -6.16 6.13
C VAL A 79 29.14 -5.88 5.17
N GLU A 80 28.08 -6.66 5.26
CA GLU A 80 26.88 -6.40 4.46
C GLU A 80 26.34 -5.02 4.68
N ASP A 81 25.89 -4.35 3.62
CA ASP A 81 25.23 -3.06 3.68
C ASP A 81 23.78 -3.19 3.25
N ASN A 82 22.94 -3.45 4.22
CA ASN A 82 21.50 -3.52 4.07
C ASN A 82 20.78 -2.25 4.55
N ARG A 83 21.49 -1.15 4.78
CA ARG A 83 20.91 0.13 5.19
C ARG A 83 19.86 0.61 4.18
N GLY A 84 18.73 1.06 4.69
CA GLY A 84 17.58 1.49 3.88
C GLY A 84 16.70 0.35 3.37
N VAL A 85 17.09 -0.92 3.55
CA VAL A 85 16.24 -2.06 3.20
C VAL A 85 15.06 -2.12 4.16
N LYS A 86 13.87 -2.17 3.59
CA LYS A 86 12.62 -2.35 4.33
C LYS A 86 12.31 -3.83 4.48
N TYR A 87 11.86 -4.22 5.67
CA TYR A 87 11.55 -5.61 5.98
C TYR A 87 10.44 -5.73 7.02
N TRP A 88 9.79 -6.88 7.05
CA TRP A 88 8.83 -7.32 8.07
C TRP A 88 9.39 -8.52 8.81
N LEU A 89 8.76 -8.88 9.93
CA LEU A 89 9.10 -10.09 10.69
C LEU A 89 7.93 -11.08 10.66
N PRO A 90 8.18 -12.37 10.87
CA PRO A 90 7.12 -13.35 11.06
C PRO A 90 6.16 -12.93 12.18
N GLY A 91 4.86 -12.95 11.89
CA GLY A 91 3.81 -12.49 12.79
C GLY A 91 3.38 -11.05 12.61
N ASP A 92 4.07 -10.26 11.78
CA ASP A 92 3.53 -8.99 11.29
C ASP A 92 2.34 -9.28 10.35
N ASP A 93 1.38 -8.37 10.34
CA ASP A 93 0.25 -8.41 9.40
C ASP A 93 0.45 -7.45 8.23
N TRP A 94 -0.49 -7.43 7.29
CA TRP A 94 -0.44 -6.57 6.11
C TRP A 94 -0.56 -5.07 6.45
N GLN A 95 -1.04 -4.70 7.65
CA GLN A 95 -1.16 -3.31 8.12
C GLN A 95 0.12 -2.83 8.78
N THR A 96 0.99 -3.76 9.20
CA THR A 96 2.24 -3.43 9.87
C THR A 96 3.15 -2.67 8.93
N GLU A 97 3.60 -1.48 9.35
CA GLU A 97 4.58 -0.71 8.59
C GLU A 97 5.94 -1.40 8.60
N PRO A 98 6.67 -1.38 7.46
CA PRO A 98 7.97 -2.02 7.38
C PRO A 98 8.97 -1.37 8.32
N ARG A 99 9.81 -2.19 8.94
CA ARG A 99 11.03 -1.74 9.59
C ARG A 99 12.06 -1.37 8.52
N GLU A 100 12.96 -0.47 8.84
CA GLU A 100 14.06 -0.08 7.97
C GLU A 100 15.38 -0.40 8.66
N MET A 101 16.27 -1.09 7.94
CA MET A 101 17.63 -1.36 8.43
C MET A 101 18.42 -0.05 8.49
N LYS A 102 18.89 0.35 9.67
CA LYS A 102 19.63 1.60 9.89
C LYS A 102 21.12 1.37 10.00
N ASP A 103 21.51 0.24 10.53
CA ASP A 103 22.90 -0.10 10.81
C ASP A 103 23.48 -1.00 9.73
N LEU A 104 24.81 -1.03 9.65
CA LEU A 104 25.54 -2.00 8.82
C LEU A 104 25.35 -3.40 9.38
N GLY A 105 25.20 -4.36 8.49
CA GLY A 105 25.10 -5.77 8.83
C GLY A 105 24.06 -6.53 8.02
N ALA A 106 23.96 -7.82 8.32
CA ALA A 106 22.94 -8.68 7.75
C ALA A 106 21.54 -8.28 8.25
N LEU A 107 20.53 -8.53 7.41
CA LEU A 107 19.15 -8.47 7.84
C LEU A 107 18.90 -9.54 8.94
N PRO A 108 17.88 -9.36 9.80
CA PRO A 108 17.47 -10.44 10.70
C PRO A 108 17.20 -11.75 9.95
N ASP A 109 17.55 -12.89 10.53
CA ASP A 109 17.47 -14.21 9.87
C ASP A 109 16.07 -14.54 9.32
N GLU A 110 15.01 -14.00 9.91
CA GLU A 110 13.64 -14.24 9.52
C GLU A 110 13.00 -13.01 8.81
N ALA A 111 13.82 -12.07 8.32
CA ALA A 111 13.32 -10.87 7.65
C ALA A 111 12.57 -11.21 6.36
N LEU A 112 11.34 -10.74 6.27
CA LEU A 112 10.51 -10.82 5.07
C LEU A 112 10.70 -9.53 4.26
N LEU A 113 11.09 -9.65 2.99
CA LEU A 113 11.30 -8.50 2.09
C LEU A 113 10.03 -8.06 1.38
N GLU A 114 8.98 -8.84 1.49
CA GLU A 114 7.67 -8.55 0.94
C GLU A 114 6.67 -8.33 2.08
N ARG A 115 5.72 -7.40 1.85
CA ARG A 115 4.65 -7.15 2.83
C ARG A 115 3.84 -8.42 3.06
N PRO A 116 3.53 -8.77 4.32
CA PRO A 116 2.61 -9.87 4.60
C PRO A 116 1.28 -9.70 3.89
N GLU A 117 0.75 -10.77 3.35
CA GLU A 117 -0.55 -10.76 2.69
C GLU A 117 -1.71 -10.74 3.70
N LYS A 118 -2.86 -10.24 3.26
CA LYS A 118 -4.09 -10.35 4.04
C LYS A 118 -4.45 -11.82 4.32
N SER A 119 -4.90 -12.08 5.52
CA SER A 119 -5.47 -13.38 5.86
C SER A 119 -6.75 -13.66 5.06
N LEU A 120 -7.12 -14.93 4.94
CA LEU A 120 -8.37 -15.33 4.28
C LEU A 120 -9.59 -14.67 4.93
N GLU A 121 -9.61 -14.53 6.26
CA GLU A 121 -10.69 -13.90 7.01
C GLU A 121 -10.81 -12.40 6.71
N GLU A 122 -9.69 -11.69 6.59
CA GLU A 122 -9.67 -10.28 6.21
C GLU A 122 -10.15 -10.08 4.77
N LEU A 123 -9.73 -10.94 3.84
CA LEU A 123 -10.20 -10.91 2.45
C LEU A 123 -11.71 -11.16 2.36
N LYS A 124 -12.25 -12.10 3.16
CA LYS A 124 -13.68 -12.34 3.27
C LYS A 124 -14.42 -11.11 3.79
N ALA A 125 -13.91 -10.49 4.85
CA ALA A 125 -14.52 -9.30 5.42
C ALA A 125 -14.57 -8.14 4.43
N ASP A 126 -13.48 -7.88 3.71
CA ASP A 126 -13.40 -6.86 2.67
C ASP A 126 -14.40 -7.12 1.53
N LYS A 127 -14.47 -8.37 1.07
CA LYS A 127 -15.39 -8.75 0.00
C LYS A 127 -16.86 -8.62 0.43
N VAL A 128 -17.18 -8.97 1.67
CA VAL A 128 -18.52 -8.77 2.25
C VAL A 128 -18.86 -7.29 2.29
N PHE A 129 -17.95 -6.44 2.75
CA PHE A 129 -18.14 -5.00 2.75
C PHE A 129 -18.37 -4.44 1.33
N GLN A 130 -17.61 -4.92 0.34
CA GLN A 130 -17.81 -4.56 -1.07
C GLN A 130 -19.21 -4.97 -1.55
N ILE A 131 -19.66 -6.21 -1.28
CA ILE A 131 -20.97 -6.70 -1.67
C ILE A 131 -22.10 -5.90 -1.02
N ASP A 132 -21.95 -5.50 0.24
CA ASP A 132 -22.93 -4.64 0.94
C ASP A 132 -23.03 -3.26 0.29
N ALA A 133 -21.90 -2.65 -0.09
CA ALA A 133 -21.88 -1.39 -0.81
C ALA A 133 -22.54 -1.50 -2.20
N GLU A 134 -22.20 -2.54 -2.97
CA GLU A 134 -22.79 -2.81 -4.29
C GLU A 134 -24.29 -3.06 -4.18
N THR A 135 -24.74 -3.86 -3.20
CA THR A 135 -26.15 -4.14 -2.96
C THR A 135 -26.92 -2.87 -2.61
N SER A 136 -26.36 -2.05 -1.73
CA SER A 136 -26.92 -0.75 -1.38
C SER A 136 -27.04 0.17 -2.60
N ALA A 137 -25.97 0.28 -3.38
CA ALA A 137 -25.97 1.07 -4.60
C ALA A 137 -27.02 0.59 -5.62
N ALA A 138 -27.15 -0.73 -5.79
CA ALA A 138 -28.14 -1.31 -6.69
C ALA A 138 -29.57 -1.04 -6.23
N ILE A 139 -29.85 -1.06 -4.93
CA ILE A 139 -31.16 -0.68 -4.38
C ILE A 139 -31.46 0.81 -4.66
N LEU A 140 -30.47 1.68 -4.38
CA LEU A 140 -30.62 3.14 -4.52
C LEU A 140 -30.68 3.61 -5.98
N ALA A 141 -30.19 2.79 -6.91
CA ALA A 141 -30.25 3.08 -8.35
C ALA A 141 -31.69 3.17 -8.89
N GLY A 142 -32.67 2.65 -8.16
CA GLY A 142 -34.04 2.63 -8.61
C GLY A 142 -34.38 1.40 -9.43
N PHE A 143 -35.58 1.36 -10.00
CA PHE A 143 -36.10 0.18 -10.69
C PHE A 143 -36.94 0.53 -11.92
N GLU A 144 -37.00 -0.43 -12.84
CA GLU A 144 -37.88 -0.34 -14.00
C GLU A 144 -39.25 -0.94 -13.68
N TYR A 145 -40.31 -0.28 -14.17
CA TYR A 145 -41.68 -0.76 -14.07
C TYR A 145 -42.46 -0.45 -15.36
N THR A 146 -43.20 -1.43 -15.86
CA THR A 146 -43.94 -1.27 -17.11
C THR A 146 -45.36 -0.82 -16.86
N ILE A 147 -45.80 0.27 -17.50
CA ILE A 147 -47.15 0.80 -17.49
C ILE A 147 -47.61 0.86 -18.94
N ASP A 148 -48.74 0.24 -19.24
CA ASP A 148 -49.35 0.22 -20.58
C ASP A 148 -48.36 -0.13 -21.72
N GLY A 149 -47.47 -1.09 -21.46
CA GLY A 149 -46.49 -1.57 -22.43
C GLY A 149 -45.22 -0.71 -22.55
N THR A 150 -45.14 0.43 -21.83
CA THR A 150 -43.95 1.30 -21.78
C THR A 150 -43.20 1.09 -20.46
N SER A 151 -41.84 0.88 -20.54
CA SER A 151 -40.99 0.80 -19.37
C SER A 151 -40.58 2.18 -18.90
N TYR A 152 -40.70 2.41 -17.61
CA TYR A 152 -40.30 3.64 -16.94
C TYR A 152 -39.36 3.32 -15.79
N HIS A 153 -38.35 4.16 -15.62
CA HIS A 153 -37.48 4.15 -14.47
C HIS A 153 -38.11 4.91 -13.30
N PHE A 154 -38.07 4.32 -12.11
CA PHE A 154 -38.49 4.95 -10.86
C PHE A 154 -37.29 5.09 -9.94
N SER A 155 -37.04 6.31 -9.47
CA SER A 155 -36.06 6.59 -8.43
C SER A 155 -36.43 5.87 -7.12
N TYR A 156 -35.42 5.36 -6.40
CA TYR A 156 -35.63 4.62 -5.16
C TYR A 156 -34.54 4.89 -4.15
N ASP A 157 -34.11 6.14 -4.03
CA ASP A 157 -33.18 6.56 -2.99
C ASP A 157 -33.80 6.43 -1.58
N SER A 158 -33.06 6.78 -0.55
CA SER A 158 -33.55 6.63 0.83
C SER A 158 -34.80 7.48 1.13
N PHE A 159 -34.95 8.63 0.48
CA PHE A 159 -36.11 9.47 0.62
C PHE A 159 -37.30 8.89 -0.16
N ASP A 160 -37.06 8.42 -1.36
CA ASP A 160 -38.08 7.75 -2.16
C ASP A 160 -38.61 6.49 -1.50
N GLN A 161 -37.77 5.68 -0.86
CA GLN A 161 -38.18 4.51 -0.10
C GLN A 161 -39.21 4.85 0.99
N GLN A 162 -38.99 5.96 1.70
CA GLN A 162 -39.94 6.45 2.70
C GLN A 162 -41.24 6.95 2.05
N ASN A 163 -41.14 7.73 0.99
CA ASN A 163 -42.29 8.24 0.26
C ASN A 163 -43.15 7.08 -0.31
N PHE A 164 -42.54 6.06 -0.90
CA PHE A 164 -43.27 4.87 -1.37
C PHE A 164 -44.03 4.19 -0.24
N SER A 165 -43.38 3.98 0.92
CA SER A 165 -43.98 3.34 2.08
C SER A 165 -45.15 4.13 2.64
N ASP A 166 -44.98 5.45 2.81
CA ASP A 166 -46.01 6.34 3.35
C ASP A 166 -47.23 6.45 2.41
N THR A 167 -46.96 6.56 1.11
CA THR A 167 -48.01 6.62 0.09
C THR A 167 -48.76 5.27 -0.03
N ALA A 168 -48.04 4.14 0.07
CA ALA A 168 -48.66 2.82 0.08
C ALA A 168 -49.60 2.64 1.29
N ASN A 169 -49.16 3.09 2.48
CA ASN A 169 -49.98 3.10 3.68
C ASN A 169 -51.25 3.99 3.50
N MET A 170 -51.09 5.18 2.94
CA MET A 170 -52.22 6.07 2.61
C MET A 170 -53.20 5.38 1.62
N CYS A 171 -52.71 4.73 0.59
CA CYS A 171 -53.53 3.97 -0.38
C CYS A 171 -54.29 2.84 0.28
N GLN A 172 -53.69 2.10 1.21
CA GLN A 172 -54.34 1.06 1.99
C GLN A 172 -55.53 1.60 2.83
N LEU A 173 -55.29 2.74 3.50
CA LEU A 173 -56.32 3.41 4.28
C LEU A 173 -57.45 3.92 3.39
N ALA A 174 -57.17 4.44 2.21
CA ALA A 174 -58.20 4.86 1.23
C ALA A 174 -59.05 3.67 0.76
N LEU A 175 -58.45 2.54 0.44
CA LEU A 175 -59.17 1.32 0.07
C LEU A 175 -60.02 0.74 1.23
N ALA A 176 -59.59 0.97 2.47
CA ALA A 176 -60.37 0.63 3.67
C ALA A 176 -61.53 1.58 3.94
N GLY A 177 -61.73 2.62 3.11
CA GLY A 177 -62.85 3.56 3.22
C GLY A 177 -62.59 4.73 4.19
N THR A 178 -61.34 5.02 4.56
CA THR A 178 -61.03 6.16 5.41
C THR A 178 -61.35 7.48 4.68
N PRO A 179 -62.24 8.35 5.25
CA PRO A 179 -62.65 9.55 4.57
C PRO A 179 -61.55 10.62 4.53
N GLY A 180 -61.59 11.50 3.52
CA GLY A 180 -60.68 12.65 3.39
C GLY A 180 -59.34 12.36 2.74
N LEU A 181 -59.13 11.11 2.29
CA LEU A 181 -57.91 10.73 1.56
C LEU A 181 -58.05 11.01 0.06
N PRO A 182 -56.98 11.32 -0.66
CA PRO A 182 -56.99 11.55 -2.10
C PRO A 182 -57.38 10.26 -2.86
N THR A 183 -58.10 10.41 -3.97
CA THR A 183 -58.53 9.29 -4.84
C THR A 183 -57.44 8.83 -5.80
N SER A 184 -56.39 9.68 -5.98
CA SER A 184 -55.22 9.38 -6.82
C SER A 184 -53.98 10.02 -6.29
N VAL A 185 -52.83 9.50 -6.66
CA VAL A 185 -51.50 10.03 -6.36
C VAL A 185 -50.74 10.26 -7.66
N VAL A 186 -49.93 11.32 -7.71
CA VAL A 186 -49.04 11.61 -8.83
C VAL A 186 -47.63 11.24 -8.42
N TRP A 187 -46.94 10.49 -9.30
CA TRP A 187 -45.59 10.03 -9.04
C TRP A 187 -44.65 10.30 -10.23
N ASN A 188 -43.43 10.69 -9.97
CA ASN A 188 -42.44 10.94 -11.00
C ASN A 188 -41.85 9.62 -11.49
N SER A 189 -41.72 9.48 -12.80
CA SER A 189 -41.02 8.41 -13.48
C SER A 189 -40.20 9.00 -14.63
N TYR A 190 -39.31 8.22 -15.19
CA TYR A 190 -38.40 8.69 -16.24
C TYR A 190 -38.39 7.71 -17.41
N LEU A 191 -38.37 8.20 -18.62
CA LEU A 191 -38.06 7.41 -19.80
C LEU A 191 -36.56 7.10 -19.84
N HIS A 192 -36.16 6.15 -20.69
CA HIS A 192 -34.74 5.77 -20.85
C HIS A 192 -33.82 6.91 -21.28
N ASP A 193 -34.36 7.95 -21.91
CA ASP A 193 -33.61 9.16 -22.28
C ASP A 193 -33.53 10.20 -21.14
N GLY A 194 -34.05 9.87 -19.96
CA GLY A 194 -34.08 10.73 -18.79
C GLY A 194 -35.26 11.72 -18.77
N THR A 195 -36.16 11.65 -19.73
CA THR A 195 -37.36 12.54 -19.76
C THR A 195 -38.28 12.23 -18.59
N LEU A 196 -38.58 13.26 -17.77
CA LEU A 196 -39.55 13.16 -16.66
C LEU A 196 -40.95 12.96 -17.18
N VAL A 197 -41.63 11.97 -16.66
CA VAL A 197 -43.05 11.69 -16.90
C VAL A 197 -43.77 11.59 -15.56
N GLN A 198 -44.84 12.40 -15.36
CA GLN A 198 -45.68 12.26 -14.19
C GLN A 198 -46.79 11.24 -14.44
N GLN A 199 -46.78 10.16 -13.67
CA GLN A 199 -47.79 9.11 -13.70
C GLN A 199 -48.84 9.37 -12.65
N THR A 200 -50.12 9.13 -12.98
CA THR A 200 -51.22 9.23 -12.04
C THR A 200 -51.70 7.82 -11.71
N PHE A 201 -51.70 7.47 -10.43
CA PHE A 201 -52.13 6.18 -9.93
C PHE A 201 -53.40 6.34 -9.05
N ASP A 202 -54.37 5.46 -9.19
CA ASP A 202 -55.31 5.24 -8.11
C ASP A 202 -54.67 4.39 -6.97
N ALA A 203 -55.40 4.21 -5.87
CA ALA A 203 -54.84 3.49 -4.71
C ALA A 203 -54.43 2.05 -5.02
N GLN A 204 -55.16 1.34 -5.91
CA GLN A 204 -54.89 -0.03 -6.25
C GLN A 204 -53.66 -0.14 -7.17
N SER A 205 -53.59 0.66 -8.20
CA SER A 205 -52.44 0.69 -9.14
C SER A 205 -51.15 1.18 -8.48
N PHE A 206 -51.22 2.13 -7.52
CA PHE A 206 -50.06 2.51 -6.74
C PHE A 206 -49.54 1.35 -5.84
N LEU A 207 -50.44 0.64 -5.18
CA LEU A 207 -50.07 -0.55 -4.40
C LEU A 207 -49.42 -1.63 -5.27
N ALA A 208 -49.89 -1.82 -6.51
CA ALA A 208 -49.26 -2.71 -7.46
C ALA A 208 -47.82 -2.28 -7.81
N LEU A 209 -47.63 -0.98 -8.12
CA LEU A 209 -46.27 -0.41 -8.32
C LEU A 209 -45.38 -0.62 -7.08
N TYR A 210 -45.89 -0.33 -5.88
CA TYR A 210 -45.14 -0.48 -4.64
C TYR A 210 -44.72 -1.95 -4.40
N THR A 211 -45.66 -2.91 -4.51
CA THR A 211 -45.38 -4.30 -4.19
C THR A 211 -44.56 -5.00 -5.27
N SER A 212 -44.96 -4.88 -6.54
CA SER A 212 -44.34 -5.58 -7.67
C SER A 212 -43.14 -4.84 -8.26
N GLY A 213 -43.04 -3.54 -8.02
CA GLY A 213 -41.89 -2.71 -8.40
C GLY A 213 -40.92 -2.52 -7.23
N ALA A 214 -41.19 -1.53 -6.38
CA ALA A 214 -40.29 -1.05 -5.33
C ALA A 214 -39.85 -2.15 -4.33
N MET A 215 -40.83 -2.85 -3.72
CA MET A 215 -40.52 -3.92 -2.74
C MET A 215 -39.82 -5.10 -3.40
N GLN A 216 -40.30 -5.55 -4.56
CA GLN A 216 -39.69 -6.67 -5.28
C GLN A 216 -38.27 -6.36 -5.71
N HIS A 217 -38.01 -5.12 -6.19
CA HIS A 217 -36.65 -4.67 -6.49
C HIS A 217 -35.73 -4.79 -5.26
N LYS A 218 -36.11 -4.20 -4.13
CA LYS A 218 -35.32 -4.25 -2.89
C LYS A 218 -35.05 -5.68 -2.43
N VAL A 219 -36.09 -6.51 -2.38
CA VAL A 219 -35.97 -7.92 -1.98
C VAL A 219 -35.03 -8.70 -2.93
N THR A 220 -35.13 -8.45 -4.22
CA THR A 220 -34.24 -9.10 -5.22
C THR A 220 -32.81 -8.74 -5.00
N GLN A 221 -32.47 -7.45 -4.85
CA GLN A 221 -31.10 -6.99 -4.60
C GLN A 221 -30.55 -7.56 -3.28
N MET A 222 -31.32 -7.52 -2.21
CA MET A 222 -30.94 -8.08 -0.91
C MET A 222 -30.70 -9.59 -0.98
N THR A 223 -31.52 -10.31 -1.73
CA THR A 223 -31.39 -11.77 -1.92
C THR A 223 -30.10 -12.10 -2.68
N VAL A 224 -29.82 -11.40 -3.78
CA VAL A 224 -28.58 -11.55 -4.56
C VAL A 224 -27.35 -11.24 -3.71
N GLY A 225 -27.36 -10.11 -2.99
CA GLY A 225 -26.29 -9.73 -2.08
C GLY A 225 -26.07 -10.79 -1.00
N GLY A 226 -27.14 -11.28 -0.38
CA GLY A 226 -27.09 -12.35 0.63
C GLY A 226 -26.50 -13.64 0.10
N GLN A 227 -26.88 -14.06 -1.12
CA GLN A 227 -26.32 -15.26 -1.76
C GLN A 227 -24.82 -15.10 -2.08
N ARG A 228 -24.39 -13.92 -2.55
CA ARG A 228 -22.97 -13.63 -2.78
C ARG A 228 -22.17 -13.68 -1.47
N LYS A 229 -22.67 -13.07 -0.40
CA LYS A 229 -22.02 -13.13 0.93
C LYS A 229 -21.92 -14.54 1.47
N ALA A 230 -22.95 -15.37 1.28
CA ALA A 230 -22.88 -16.78 1.67
C ALA A 230 -21.76 -17.54 0.93
N LYS A 231 -21.57 -17.28 -0.38
CA LYS A 231 -20.43 -17.84 -1.13
C LYS A 231 -19.08 -17.38 -0.58
N VAL A 232 -18.94 -16.10 -0.25
CA VAL A 232 -17.70 -15.56 0.36
C VAL A 232 -17.37 -16.30 1.66
N TRP A 233 -18.33 -16.48 2.54
CA TRP A 233 -18.10 -17.20 3.81
C TRP A 233 -17.78 -18.69 3.61
N ALA A 234 -18.29 -19.31 2.56
CA ALA A 234 -17.99 -20.70 2.21
C ALA A 234 -16.62 -20.89 1.56
N ALA A 235 -16.03 -19.85 0.96
CA ALA A 235 -14.75 -19.92 0.27
C ALA A 235 -13.63 -20.40 1.20
N GLN A 236 -12.73 -21.24 0.67
CA GLN A 236 -11.60 -21.79 1.39
C GLN A 236 -10.26 -21.23 0.90
N THR A 237 -10.26 -20.55 -0.25
CA THR A 237 -9.06 -19.96 -0.86
C THR A 237 -9.31 -18.51 -1.28
N LYS A 238 -8.23 -17.77 -1.53
CA LYS A 238 -8.27 -16.37 -2.02
C LYS A 238 -8.90 -16.31 -3.42
N GLU A 239 -8.53 -17.23 -4.29
CA GLU A 239 -9.01 -17.33 -5.67
C GLU A 239 -10.53 -17.54 -5.74
N GLU A 240 -11.07 -18.30 -4.80
CA GLU A 240 -12.52 -18.49 -4.68
C GLU A 240 -13.25 -17.21 -4.29
N ILE A 241 -12.62 -16.34 -3.49
CA ILE A 241 -13.18 -15.03 -3.11
C ILE A 241 -13.13 -14.05 -4.28
N GLU A 242 -12.05 -14.04 -5.06
CA GLU A 242 -11.85 -13.10 -6.18
C GLU A 242 -12.91 -13.24 -7.27
N VAL A 243 -13.41 -14.45 -7.53
CA VAL A 243 -14.39 -14.73 -8.58
C VAL A 243 -15.85 -14.47 -8.17
N ILE A 244 -16.13 -14.08 -6.92
CA ILE A 244 -17.45 -13.73 -6.41
C ILE A 244 -17.75 -12.24 -6.65
#